data_fb03623a6c0b4ed0706ddcfd3ad8a88b
#
_entry.id   fb03623a6c0b4ed0706ddcfd3ad8a88b
#
_cell.length_a   1.000
_cell.length_b   1.000
_cell.length_c   1.000
_cell.angle_alpha   90.00
_cell.angle_beta   90.00
_cell.angle_gamma   90.00
#
_symmetry.space_group_name_H-M   'P 1'
#
loop_
_entity.id
_entity.type
_entity.pdbx_description
1 polymer ?
#
loop_
_entity_poly.entity_id
_entity_poly.type
_entity_poly.pdbx_seq_one_letter_code
_entity_poly.pdbx_strand_id
1 'polypeptide(L)'
;MGDAATDNITFNADVNSNFIPNTHNAFDLGQDTQSWRNVYVGTSLIFEGTGVDAHETTLVVTNPTADNTLTLPNSTGTLLTTGVTAADLATSSIATKAFSIAMAVALG
;
A
#
# COMPACT_ATOMS: atom_id res chain seq x y z
N MET A 1 -6.56 -23.23 -22.15
CA MET A 1 -6.43 -23.07 -20.69
C MET A 1 -7.81 -22.76 -20.17
N GLY A 2 -8.30 -23.46 -19.21
CA GLY A 2 -9.53 -23.39 -18.42
C GLY A 2 -10.65 -22.43 -18.86
N ASP A 3 -11.83 -22.96 -19.12
CA ASP A 3 -13.03 -22.17 -19.43
C ASP A 3 -14.11 -22.28 -18.32
N ALA A 4 -13.79 -23.02 -17.24
CA ALA A 4 -14.67 -23.20 -16.09
C ALA A 4 -14.06 -22.64 -14.82
N ALA A 5 -14.90 -22.17 -13.90
CA ALA A 5 -14.46 -21.64 -12.60
C ALA A 5 -13.76 -22.68 -11.69
N THR A 6 -13.87 -23.95 -12.04
CA THR A 6 -13.19 -25.08 -11.35
C THR A 6 -11.82 -25.39 -11.93
N ASP A 7 -11.46 -24.79 -13.05
CA ASP A 7 -10.17 -25.04 -13.68
C ASP A 7 -9.05 -24.34 -12.91
N ASN A 8 -7.90 -25.02 -12.82
CA ASN A 8 -6.74 -24.52 -12.11
C ASN A 8 -5.55 -24.38 -13.05
N ILE A 9 -4.77 -23.33 -12.86
CA ILE A 9 -3.48 -23.15 -13.50
C ILE A 9 -2.40 -23.46 -12.48
N THR A 10 -1.59 -24.50 -12.73
CA THR A 10 -0.45 -24.84 -11.90
C THR A 10 0.84 -24.50 -12.64
N PHE A 11 1.65 -23.65 -12.03
CA PHE A 11 2.99 -23.33 -12.51
C PHE A 11 4.01 -24.22 -11.80
N ASN A 12 4.66 -25.13 -12.53
CA ASN A 12 5.73 -25.99 -12.01
C ASN A 12 7.13 -25.48 -12.41
N ALA A 13 7.19 -24.28 -12.97
CA ALA A 13 8.43 -23.63 -13.40
C ALA A 13 8.37 -22.14 -13.04
N ASP A 14 9.53 -21.50 -13.05
CA ASP A 14 9.62 -20.07 -12.84
C ASP A 14 9.02 -19.29 -14.01
N VAL A 15 8.41 -18.14 -13.69
CA VAL A 15 7.90 -17.22 -14.71
C VAL A 15 9.02 -16.27 -15.11
N ASN A 16 9.44 -16.37 -16.37
CA ASN A 16 10.48 -15.52 -16.96
C ASN A 16 9.88 -14.45 -17.87
N SER A 17 8.82 -13.78 -17.42
CA SER A 17 8.16 -12.70 -18.15
C SER A 17 7.29 -11.86 -17.20
N ASN A 18 6.87 -10.69 -17.67
CA ASN A 18 5.89 -9.89 -16.95
C ASN A 18 4.49 -10.52 -17.04
N PHE A 19 3.72 -10.42 -15.98
CA PHE A 19 2.28 -10.67 -15.98
C PHE A 19 1.57 -9.35 -16.24
N ILE A 20 1.06 -9.15 -17.44
CA ILE A 20 0.43 -7.91 -17.87
C ILE A 20 -1.03 -8.19 -18.21
N PRO A 21 -2.00 -7.52 -17.56
CA PRO A 21 -3.40 -7.63 -17.93
C PRO A 21 -3.62 -7.01 -19.33
N ASN A 22 -4.54 -7.56 -20.10
CA ASN A 22 -4.82 -7.07 -21.44
C ASN A 22 -5.61 -5.75 -21.47
N THR A 23 -6.14 -5.32 -20.34
CA THR A 23 -6.91 -4.08 -20.22
C THR A 23 -6.53 -3.36 -18.91
N HIS A 24 -6.25 -2.06 -19.01
CA HIS A 24 -5.91 -1.25 -17.87
C HIS A 24 -7.05 -1.18 -16.86
N ASN A 25 -6.71 -1.37 -15.56
CA ASN A 25 -7.63 -1.21 -14.42
C ASN A 25 -8.94 -2.00 -14.54
N ALA A 26 -8.89 -3.20 -15.11
CA ALA A 26 -10.07 -4.03 -15.38
C ALA A 26 -10.08 -5.38 -14.65
N PHE A 27 -8.94 -5.81 -14.14
CA PHE A 27 -8.79 -7.13 -13.52
C PHE A 27 -8.08 -7.06 -12.18
N ASP A 28 -8.53 -7.86 -11.24
CA ASP A 28 -7.98 -7.95 -9.89
C ASP A 28 -6.97 -9.10 -9.76
N LEU A 29 -6.05 -8.99 -8.82
CA LEU A 29 -5.19 -10.07 -8.36
C LEU A 29 -5.74 -10.65 -7.07
N GLY A 30 -6.60 -11.66 -7.17
CA GLY A 30 -7.36 -12.22 -6.06
C GLY A 30 -8.75 -11.62 -5.90
N GLN A 31 -9.46 -12.00 -4.86
CA GLN A 31 -10.80 -11.50 -4.50
C GLN A 31 -11.08 -11.73 -3.01
N ASP A 32 -12.19 -11.21 -2.48
CA ASP A 32 -12.54 -11.26 -1.05
C ASP A 32 -12.42 -12.64 -0.41
N THR A 33 -12.86 -13.67 -1.11
CA THR A 33 -12.86 -15.04 -0.60
C THR A 33 -11.64 -15.86 -1.01
N GLN A 34 -10.79 -15.32 -1.89
CA GLN A 34 -9.62 -15.98 -2.46
C GLN A 34 -8.46 -15.00 -2.57
N SER A 35 -7.83 -14.74 -1.43
CA SER A 35 -6.71 -13.79 -1.33
C SER A 35 -5.35 -14.50 -1.39
N TRP A 36 -4.37 -13.78 -1.88
CA TRP A 36 -2.98 -14.21 -1.78
C TRP A 36 -2.49 -14.11 -0.33
N ARG A 37 -1.84 -15.16 0.17
CA ARG A 37 -1.30 -15.13 1.53
C ARG A 37 -0.15 -14.14 1.68
N ASN A 38 0.80 -14.15 0.77
CA ASN A 38 1.94 -13.24 0.73
C ASN A 38 2.25 -12.81 -0.71
N VAL A 39 2.76 -11.59 -0.86
CA VAL A 39 3.35 -11.09 -2.09
C VAL A 39 4.79 -10.65 -1.79
N TYR A 40 5.77 -11.27 -2.43
CA TYR A 40 7.19 -10.93 -2.29
C TYR A 40 7.58 -9.93 -3.37
N VAL A 41 7.88 -8.70 -2.98
CA VAL A 41 8.24 -7.61 -3.87
C VAL A 41 9.68 -7.19 -3.59
N GLY A 42 10.50 -7.14 -4.64
CA GLY A 42 11.92 -6.86 -4.49
C GLY A 42 12.26 -5.39 -4.22
N THR A 43 11.56 -4.45 -4.84
CA THR A 43 11.98 -3.04 -4.84
C THR A 43 10.85 -2.09 -4.45
N SER A 44 9.73 -2.15 -5.16
CA SER A 44 8.66 -1.17 -5.02
C SER A 44 7.31 -1.70 -5.46
N LEU A 45 6.24 -1.11 -4.91
CA LEU A 45 4.89 -1.17 -5.46
C LEU A 45 4.57 0.18 -6.11
N ILE A 46 4.07 0.16 -7.33
CA ILE A 46 3.70 1.34 -8.09
C ILE A 46 2.18 1.36 -8.26
N PHE A 47 1.56 2.45 -7.84
CA PHE A 47 0.13 2.69 -7.99
C PHE A 47 -0.07 3.74 -9.08
N GLU A 48 -0.58 3.31 -10.23
CA GLU A 48 -0.88 4.16 -11.39
C GLU A 48 -2.03 5.12 -11.10
N GLY A 49 -2.93 4.73 -10.22
CA GLY A 49 -4.20 5.42 -10.04
C GLY A 49 -5.26 4.95 -11.03
N THR A 50 -6.30 5.72 -11.22
CA THR A 50 -7.44 5.34 -12.10
C THR A 50 -7.27 5.77 -13.53
N GLY A 51 -6.38 6.71 -13.81
CA GLY A 51 -6.06 7.22 -15.14
C GLY A 51 -4.69 6.74 -15.61
N VAL A 52 -4.51 6.64 -16.90
CA VAL A 52 -3.19 6.43 -17.50
C VAL A 52 -2.60 7.79 -17.83
N ASP A 53 -1.62 8.22 -17.04
CA ASP A 53 -0.93 9.49 -17.26
C ASP A 53 0.57 9.35 -16.89
N ALA A 54 1.26 10.43 -16.64
CA ALA A 54 2.68 10.42 -16.30
C ALA A 54 2.95 10.55 -14.79
N HIS A 55 1.93 10.25 -13.96
CA HIS A 55 2.00 10.46 -12.50
C HIS A 55 1.57 9.20 -11.75
N GLU A 56 2.50 8.58 -11.02
CA GLU A 56 2.27 7.39 -10.21
C GLU A 56 2.67 7.65 -8.76
N THR A 57 2.13 6.85 -7.85
CA THR A 57 2.62 6.78 -6.47
C THR A 57 3.45 5.53 -6.29
N THR A 58 4.72 5.68 -5.96
CA THR A 58 5.64 4.57 -5.74
C THR A 58 5.92 4.38 -4.25
N LEU A 59 5.61 3.21 -3.73
CA LEU A 59 5.99 2.78 -2.39
C LEU A 59 7.32 2.02 -2.49
N VAL A 60 8.41 2.65 -2.09
CA VAL A 60 9.78 2.12 -2.19
C VAL A 60 10.26 1.59 -0.85
N VAL A 61 10.95 0.48 -0.86
CA VAL A 61 11.61 -0.07 0.32
C VAL A 61 13.11 0.16 0.22
N THR A 62 13.68 0.87 1.21
CA THR A 62 15.13 0.93 1.39
C THR A 62 15.65 -0.47 1.74
N ASN A 63 16.79 -0.86 1.17
CA ASN A 63 17.33 -2.20 1.40
C ASN A 63 17.48 -2.47 2.91
N PRO A 64 16.71 -3.41 3.47
CA PRO A 64 16.71 -3.65 4.90
C PRO A 64 18.00 -4.37 5.31
N THR A 65 18.54 -3.99 6.46
CA THR A 65 19.70 -4.65 7.09
C THR A 65 19.29 -5.58 8.24
N ALA A 66 18.00 -5.62 8.54
CA ALA A 66 17.37 -6.52 9.52
C ALA A 66 15.89 -6.70 9.15
N ASP A 67 15.22 -7.64 9.80
CA ASP A 67 13.78 -7.81 9.64
C ASP A 67 13.04 -6.64 10.28
N ASN A 68 12.21 -5.98 9.50
CA ASN A 68 11.39 -4.86 9.95
C ASN A 68 9.91 -5.18 9.69
N THR A 69 9.05 -4.80 10.62
CA THR A 69 7.61 -4.94 10.46
C THR A 69 6.93 -3.57 10.49
N LEU A 70 6.18 -3.26 9.45
CA LEU A 70 5.31 -2.09 9.38
C LEU A 70 3.86 -2.57 9.44
N THR A 71 3.19 -2.30 10.56
CA THR A 71 1.82 -2.74 10.78
C THR A 71 0.82 -1.66 10.35
N LEU A 72 -0.11 -2.03 9.47
CA LEU A 72 -1.28 -1.20 9.19
C LEU A 72 -2.33 -1.46 10.28
N PRO A 73 -2.76 -0.43 11.02
CA PRO A 73 -3.71 -0.61 12.12
C PRO A 73 -5.11 -0.99 11.61
N ASN A 74 -5.89 -1.67 12.46
CA ASN A 74 -7.31 -1.93 12.20
C ASN A 74 -8.13 -0.66 12.47
N SER A 75 -7.96 0.34 11.61
CA SER A 75 -8.66 1.62 11.71
C SER A 75 -8.76 2.30 10.36
N THR A 76 -9.79 3.10 10.18
CA THR A 76 -9.91 3.97 9.02
C THR A 76 -9.04 5.21 9.21
N GLY A 77 -8.27 5.58 8.19
CA GLY A 77 -7.42 6.77 8.26
C GLY A 77 -6.57 6.96 7.02
N THR A 78 -5.74 7.97 7.07
CA THR A 78 -4.79 8.32 6.02
C THR A 78 -3.37 8.11 6.53
N LEU A 79 -2.51 7.48 5.73
CA LEU A 79 -1.08 7.41 6.03
C LEU A 79 -0.47 8.80 5.90
N LEU A 80 0.15 9.29 6.98
CA LEU A 80 0.81 10.57 6.99
C LEU A 80 2.22 10.44 6.42
N THR A 81 2.60 11.40 5.59
CA THR A 81 3.95 11.53 5.05
C THR A 81 4.66 12.73 5.67
N THR A 82 5.96 12.89 5.45
CA THR A 82 6.71 14.06 5.90
C THR A 82 6.30 15.36 5.18
N GLY A 83 5.54 15.23 4.08
CA GLY A 83 4.99 16.35 3.33
C GLY A 83 3.62 16.84 3.79
N VAL A 84 3.07 16.30 4.90
CA VAL A 84 1.78 16.74 5.42
C VAL A 84 1.84 18.19 5.91
N THR A 85 0.75 18.91 5.72
CA THR A 85 0.61 20.30 6.16
C THR A 85 0.06 20.37 7.58
N ALA A 86 0.15 21.56 8.19
CA ALA A 86 -0.49 21.82 9.48
C ALA A 86 -2.01 21.62 9.44
N ALA A 87 -2.65 21.88 8.29
CA ALA A 87 -4.07 21.64 8.08
C ALA A 87 -4.42 20.15 8.11
N ASP A 88 -3.57 19.29 7.54
CA ASP A 88 -3.76 17.84 7.59
C ASP A 88 -3.63 17.30 9.01
N LEU A 89 -2.71 17.84 9.80
CA LEU A 89 -2.51 17.48 11.20
C LEU A 89 -3.61 18.02 12.11
N ALA A 90 -4.19 19.17 11.78
CA ALA A 90 -5.21 19.84 12.60
C ALA A 90 -6.49 18.99 12.79
N THR A 91 -6.77 18.07 11.88
CA THR A 91 -7.90 17.14 11.96
C THR A 91 -7.57 15.81 12.63
N SER A 92 -6.32 15.58 13.00
CA SER A 92 -5.86 14.33 13.59
C SER A 92 -5.76 14.39 15.11
N SER A 93 -5.96 13.26 15.77
CA SER A 93 -5.76 13.15 17.23
C SER A 93 -4.29 13.34 17.63
N ILE A 94 -3.35 13.13 16.72
CA ILE A 94 -1.92 13.36 16.93
C ILE A 94 -1.65 14.85 17.09
N ALA A 95 -2.18 15.69 16.20
CA ALA A 95 -2.05 17.14 16.27
C ALA A 95 -2.67 17.71 17.56
N THR A 96 -3.84 17.21 17.95
CA THR A 96 -4.51 17.61 19.19
C THR A 96 -3.66 17.30 20.41
N LYS A 97 -3.07 16.10 20.49
CA LYS A 97 -2.18 15.71 21.60
C LYS A 97 -0.90 16.55 21.63
N ALA A 98 -0.27 16.76 20.48
CA ALA A 98 0.94 17.58 20.37
C ALA A 98 0.68 19.03 20.82
N PHE A 99 -0.45 19.61 20.41
CA PHE A 99 -0.87 20.95 20.85
C PHE A 99 -1.12 21.00 22.36
N SER A 100 -1.80 19.99 22.93
CA SER A 100 -2.06 19.91 24.37
C SER A 100 -0.76 19.81 25.18
N ILE A 101 0.23 19.03 24.72
CA ILE A 101 1.54 18.94 25.38
C ILE A 101 2.28 20.26 25.29
N ALA A 102 2.28 20.94 24.15
CA ALA A 102 2.93 22.24 23.95
C ALA A 102 2.29 23.31 24.86
N MET A 103 0.97 23.33 24.99
CA MET A 103 0.27 24.23 25.91
C MET A 103 0.59 23.96 27.38
N ALA A 104 0.65 22.69 27.79
CA ALA A 104 1.02 22.30 29.15
C ALA A 104 2.44 22.76 29.49
N VAL A 105 3.40 22.60 28.60
CA VAL A 105 4.79 23.06 28.77
C VAL A 105 4.86 24.59 28.83
N ALA A 106 4.12 25.31 28.00
CA ALA A 106 4.10 26.77 27.98
C ALA A 106 3.46 27.40 29.24
N LEU A 107 2.49 26.72 29.83
CA LEU A 107 1.77 27.18 31.02
C LEU A 107 2.42 26.74 32.35
N GLY A 108 3.39 25.88 32.26
CA GLY A 108 4.16 25.52 33.38
C GLY A 108 4.26 24.43 34.13
#